data_c2565790a51370ad131486ce80acef5e
#
_entry.id   c2565790a51370ad131486ce80acef5e
#
_cell.length_a   1.000
_cell.length_b   1.000
_cell.length_c   1.000
_cell.angle_alpha   90.00
_cell.angle_beta   90.00
_cell.angle_gamma   90.00
#
_symmetry.space_group_name_H-M   'P 1'
#
loop_
_entity.id
_entity.type
_entity.pdbx_description
1 polymer ?
#
loop_
_entity_poly.entity_id
_entity_poly.type
_entity_poly.pdbx_seq_one_letter_code
_entity_poly.pdbx_strand_id
1 'polypeptide(L)'
;MLLMRKVFFEAIRSGVKTTTLRYWRRRMVKPGSLQRIPGLGKVRIDEAACVEIGGLTDADAQADGFIDLKALRTALHDLYPPARRKGRKLYLVRFTLEKDGKEGSGKGPRS
;
A
#
# COMPACT_ATOMS: atom_id res chain seq x y z
N MET A 1 3.30 5.01 -11.05
CA MET A 1 4.21 5.11 -9.91
C MET A 1 3.40 5.20 -8.62
N LEU A 2 3.80 4.45 -7.61
CA LEU A 2 3.14 4.47 -6.31
C LEU A 2 4.12 5.00 -5.28
N LEU A 3 3.92 6.22 -4.84
CA LEU A 3 4.82 6.84 -3.87
C LEU A 3 4.60 6.21 -2.49
N MET A 4 5.72 5.89 -1.81
CA MET A 4 5.68 5.25 -0.50
C MET A 4 6.82 5.81 0.34
N ARG A 5 6.55 6.04 1.62
CA ARG A 5 7.59 6.54 2.53
C ARG A 5 8.58 5.42 2.84
N LYS A 6 9.86 5.78 2.90
CA LYS A 6 10.94 4.81 3.13
C LYS A 6 10.76 4.03 4.42
N VAL A 7 10.13 4.62 5.42
CA VAL A 7 9.92 3.97 6.71
C VAL A 7 9.12 2.67 6.58
N PHE A 8 8.35 2.52 5.49
CA PHE A 8 7.55 1.31 5.25
C PHE A 8 8.28 0.25 4.41
N PHE A 9 9.45 0.57 3.85
CA PHE A 9 10.10 -0.33 2.90
C PHE A 9 10.43 -1.69 3.51
N GLU A 10 10.94 -1.71 4.74
CA GLU A 10 11.30 -2.98 5.37
C GLU A 10 10.06 -3.85 5.62
N ALA A 11 8.97 -3.24 6.07
CA ALA A 11 7.73 -3.98 6.29
C ALA A 11 7.17 -4.54 4.98
N ILE A 12 7.35 -3.82 3.87
CA ILE A 12 6.94 -4.33 2.55
C ILE A 12 7.83 -5.49 2.13
N ARG A 13 9.15 -5.37 2.30
CA ARG A 13 10.10 -6.43 1.93
C ARG A 13 9.84 -7.71 2.72
N SER A 14 9.52 -7.58 3.99
CA SER A 14 9.28 -8.73 4.87
C SER A 14 7.90 -9.35 4.72
N GLY A 15 7.01 -8.69 3.95
CA GLY A 15 5.64 -9.18 3.77
C GLY A 15 4.68 -8.80 4.88
N VAL A 16 5.12 -7.99 5.84
CA VAL A 16 4.25 -7.51 6.91
C VAL A 16 3.25 -6.50 6.38
N LYS A 17 3.71 -5.59 5.50
CA LYS A 17 2.83 -4.58 4.90
C LYS A 17 2.49 -5.00 3.48
N THR A 18 1.23 -5.29 3.24
CA THR A 18 0.72 -5.73 1.93
C THR A 18 -0.35 -4.81 1.36
N THR A 19 -0.72 -3.76 2.10
CA THR A 19 -1.72 -2.80 1.64
C THR A 19 -1.26 -1.38 1.89
N THR A 20 -1.90 -0.45 1.19
CA THR A 20 -1.79 0.98 1.47
C THR A 20 -3.16 1.60 1.32
N LEU A 21 -3.43 2.62 2.13
CA LEU A 21 -4.71 3.34 2.11
C LEU A 21 -4.47 4.75 1.62
N ARG A 22 -5.26 5.15 0.64
CA ARG A 22 -5.09 6.45 -0.02
C ARG A 22 -6.43 7.14 -0.19
N TYR A 23 -6.47 8.44 0.11
CA TYR A 23 -7.60 9.26 -0.24
C TYR A 23 -7.35 9.85 -1.62
N TRP A 24 -8.14 9.42 -2.60
CA TRP A 24 -8.02 9.86 -3.99
C TRP A 24 -9.36 10.38 -4.49
N ARG A 25 -9.32 11.31 -5.44
CA ARG A 25 -10.53 11.76 -6.11
C ARG A 25 -11.13 10.65 -6.98
N ARG A 26 -10.27 9.79 -7.50
CA ARG A 26 -10.66 8.61 -8.28
C ARG A 26 -9.57 7.55 -8.09
N ARG A 27 -9.88 6.32 -8.47
CA ARG A 27 -8.91 5.24 -8.37
C ARG A 27 -7.70 5.54 -9.26
N MET A 28 -6.52 5.56 -8.68
CA MET A 28 -5.29 5.96 -9.37
C MET A 28 -4.42 4.78 -9.80
N VAL A 29 -4.75 3.55 -9.38
CA VAL A 29 -4.04 2.35 -9.80
C VAL A 29 -5.04 1.30 -10.24
N LYS A 30 -4.61 0.39 -11.11
CA LYS A 30 -5.47 -0.60 -11.72
C LYS A 30 -5.05 -2.00 -11.27
N PRO A 31 -6.00 -2.85 -10.83
CA PRO A 31 -5.66 -4.26 -10.53
C PRO A 31 -4.99 -4.92 -11.73
N GLY A 32 -3.97 -5.71 -11.46
CA GLY A 32 -3.18 -6.37 -12.49
C GLY A 32 -2.02 -5.55 -13.03
N SER A 33 -1.96 -4.26 -12.73
CA SER A 33 -0.88 -3.42 -13.21
C SER A 33 0.35 -3.53 -12.33
N LEU A 34 1.51 -3.22 -12.90
CA LEU A 34 2.75 -3.09 -12.15
C LEU A 34 2.98 -1.61 -11.87
N GLN A 35 3.29 -1.29 -10.62
CA GLN A 35 3.59 0.05 -10.20
C GLN A 35 4.98 0.09 -9.59
N ARG A 36 5.73 1.11 -9.94
CA ARG A 36 7.05 1.30 -9.36
C ARG A 36 6.92 2.07 -8.05
N ILE A 37 7.58 1.57 -7.00
CA ILE A 37 7.79 2.31 -5.77
C ILE A 37 9.23 2.78 -5.79
N PRO A 38 9.48 4.09 -5.99
CA PRO A 38 10.86 4.60 -6.07
C PRO A 38 11.67 4.22 -4.83
N GLY A 39 12.85 3.66 -5.05
CA GLY A 39 13.74 3.24 -3.97
C GLY A 39 13.48 1.84 -3.46
N LEU A 40 12.38 1.21 -3.84
CA LEU A 40 12.03 -0.14 -3.38
C LEU A 40 11.98 -1.15 -4.52
N GLY A 41 11.27 -0.82 -5.60
CA GLY A 41 11.11 -1.75 -6.71
C GLY A 41 9.71 -1.68 -7.28
N LYS A 42 9.27 -2.77 -7.91
CA LYS A 42 7.95 -2.86 -8.52
C LYS A 42 7.01 -3.70 -7.68
N VAL A 43 5.77 -3.29 -7.63
CA VAL A 43 4.70 -4.06 -6.98
C VAL A 43 3.61 -4.34 -8.00
N ARG A 44 3.00 -5.53 -7.89
CA ARG A 44 1.81 -5.86 -8.67
C ARG A 44 0.61 -5.42 -7.84
N ILE A 45 -0.31 -4.71 -8.45
CA ILE A 45 -1.55 -4.31 -7.80
C ILE A 45 -2.52 -5.50 -7.87
N ASP A 46 -2.88 -6.02 -6.71
CA ASP A 46 -3.81 -7.15 -6.62
C ASP A 46 -5.26 -6.68 -6.49
N GLU A 47 -5.45 -5.55 -5.79
CA GLU A 47 -6.79 -5.01 -5.55
C GLU A 47 -6.70 -3.50 -5.33
N ALA A 48 -7.71 -2.78 -5.76
CA ALA A 48 -7.84 -1.35 -5.49
C ALA A 48 -9.33 -1.05 -5.33
N ALA A 49 -9.80 -1.03 -4.10
CA ALA A 49 -11.22 -0.92 -3.79
C ALA A 49 -11.52 0.30 -2.93
N CYS A 50 -12.65 0.94 -3.22
CA CYS A 50 -13.15 2.03 -2.38
C CYS A 50 -13.71 1.42 -1.10
N VAL A 51 -13.31 1.93 0.05
CA VAL A 51 -13.73 1.41 1.36
C VAL A 51 -14.17 2.54 2.27
N GLU A 52 -14.92 2.18 3.30
CA GLU A 52 -15.33 3.11 4.35
C GLU A 52 -14.40 2.94 5.54
N ILE A 53 -13.93 4.05 6.10
CA ILE A 53 -13.03 4.00 7.25
C ILE A 53 -13.67 3.26 8.43
N GLY A 54 -14.98 3.41 8.60
CA GLY A 54 -15.70 2.72 9.68
C GLY A 54 -15.81 1.22 9.50
N GLY A 55 -15.52 0.71 8.31
CA GLY A 55 -15.55 -0.73 8.04
C GLY A 55 -14.20 -1.43 8.17
N LEU A 56 -13.15 -0.67 8.46
CA LEU A 56 -11.82 -1.26 8.61
C LEU A 56 -11.68 -2.00 9.94
N THR A 57 -10.86 -3.05 9.94
CA THR A 57 -10.66 -3.92 11.10
C THR A 57 -9.21 -3.87 11.55
N ASP A 58 -8.93 -4.51 12.71
CA ASP A 58 -7.54 -4.66 13.17
C ASP A 58 -6.72 -5.47 12.15
N ALA A 59 -7.33 -6.46 11.50
CA ALA A 59 -6.63 -7.23 10.48
C ALA A 59 -6.25 -6.34 9.29
N ASP A 60 -7.14 -5.43 8.89
CA ASP A 60 -6.83 -4.46 7.84
C ASP A 60 -5.66 -3.56 8.24
N ALA A 61 -5.66 -3.11 9.50
CA ALA A 61 -4.59 -2.27 10.01
C ALA A 61 -3.25 -3.00 10.02
N GLN A 62 -3.26 -4.27 10.42
CA GLN A 62 -2.05 -5.07 10.45
C GLN A 62 -1.49 -5.32 9.05
N ALA A 63 -2.36 -5.56 8.07
CA ALA A 63 -1.93 -5.70 6.69
C ALA A 63 -1.32 -4.40 6.14
N ASP A 64 -1.71 -3.27 6.69
CA ASP A 64 -1.18 -1.96 6.32
C ASP A 64 0.10 -1.61 7.08
N GLY A 65 0.53 -2.46 7.99
CA GLY A 65 1.76 -2.29 8.76
C GLY A 65 1.58 -1.67 10.14
N PHE A 66 0.34 -1.55 10.61
CA PHE A 66 0.06 -0.97 11.93
C PHE A 66 -0.31 -2.05 12.93
N ILE A 67 -0.06 -1.78 14.20
CA ILE A 67 -0.31 -2.76 15.24
C ILE A 67 -1.81 -3.02 15.43
N ASP A 68 -2.63 -1.98 15.27
CA ASP A 68 -4.08 -2.09 15.43
C ASP A 68 -4.80 -0.97 14.68
N LEU A 69 -6.12 -1.01 14.69
CA LEU A 69 -6.96 -0.05 13.99
C LEU A 69 -6.78 1.37 14.54
N LYS A 70 -6.59 1.50 15.84
CA LYS A 70 -6.41 2.82 16.45
C LYS A 70 -5.15 3.51 15.91
N ALA A 71 -4.04 2.76 15.79
CA ALA A 71 -2.80 3.29 15.24
C ALA A 71 -2.97 3.68 13.79
N LEU A 72 -3.68 2.86 13.00
CA LEU A 72 -3.97 3.16 11.60
C LEU A 72 -4.80 4.44 11.47
N ARG A 73 -5.85 4.57 12.27
CA ARG A 73 -6.72 5.75 12.20
C ARG A 73 -5.97 7.02 12.55
N THR A 74 -5.11 6.96 13.55
CA THR A 74 -4.27 8.10 13.94
C THR A 74 -3.38 8.51 12.77
N ALA A 75 -2.73 7.55 12.13
CA ALA A 75 -1.87 7.83 10.99
C ALA A 75 -2.64 8.44 9.82
N LEU A 76 -3.82 7.90 9.51
CA LEU A 76 -4.66 8.43 8.43
C LEU A 76 -5.14 9.84 8.74
N HIS A 77 -5.51 10.10 9.99
CA HIS A 77 -5.94 11.44 10.41
C HIS A 77 -4.81 12.45 10.24
N ASP A 78 -3.59 12.06 10.59
CA ASP A 78 -2.43 12.94 10.48
C ASP A 78 -2.02 13.20 9.04
N LEU A 79 -2.06 12.16 8.20
CA LEU A 79 -1.70 12.29 6.77
C LEU A 79 -2.77 13.02 5.97
N TYR A 80 -4.04 12.81 6.31
CA TYR A 80 -5.18 13.32 5.57
C TYR A 80 -6.13 14.09 6.50
N PRO A 81 -5.74 15.30 6.92
CA PRO A 81 -6.67 16.16 7.67
C PRO A 81 -7.89 16.50 6.79
N PRO A 82 -8.99 17.01 7.38
CA PRO A 82 -10.23 17.23 6.63
C PRO A 82 -10.05 17.95 5.31
N ALA A 83 -9.17 18.94 5.25
CA ALA A 83 -8.93 19.69 4.00
C ALA A 83 -8.38 18.81 2.89
N ARG A 84 -7.59 17.79 3.23
CA ARG A 84 -7.00 16.88 2.24
C ARG A 84 -7.95 15.74 1.87
N ARG A 85 -9.00 15.51 2.66
CA ARG A 85 -9.99 14.45 2.37
C ARG A 85 -11.18 14.97 1.56
N LYS A 86 -11.38 16.27 1.51
CA LYS A 86 -12.53 16.86 0.86
C LYS A 86 -12.58 16.48 -0.61
N GLY A 87 -13.72 15.93 -1.05
CA GLY A 87 -13.90 15.52 -2.44
C GLY A 87 -13.15 14.25 -2.80
N ARG A 88 -12.62 13.52 -1.82
CA ARG A 88 -11.85 12.29 -2.06
C ARG A 88 -12.50 11.12 -1.36
N LYS A 89 -12.21 9.93 -1.87
CA LYS A 89 -12.67 8.67 -1.29
C LYS A 89 -11.47 7.88 -0.82
N LEU A 90 -11.69 7.02 0.16
CA LEU A 90 -10.63 6.15 0.69
C LEU A 90 -10.54 4.89 -0.17
N TYR A 91 -9.35 4.61 -0.66
CA TYR A 91 -9.08 3.39 -1.43
C TYR A 91 -8.10 2.51 -0.67
N LEU A 92 -8.45 1.23 -0.58
CA LEU A 92 -7.56 0.19 -0.08
C LEU A 92 -6.89 -0.45 -1.29
N VAL A 93 -5.57 -0.36 -1.32
CA VAL A 93 -4.76 -0.94 -2.40
C VAL A 93 -3.97 -2.10 -1.83
N ARG A 94 -4.23 -3.30 -2.33
CA ARG A 94 -3.48 -4.51 -1.97
C ARG A 94 -2.46 -4.76 -3.07
N PHE A 95 -1.24 -5.08 -2.67
CA PHE A 95 -0.16 -5.26 -3.63
C PHE A 95 0.79 -6.37 -3.20
N THR A 96 1.57 -6.87 -4.15
CA THR A 96 2.60 -7.86 -3.93
C THR A 96 3.90 -7.32 -4.50
N LEU A 97 4.96 -7.30 -3.69
CA LEU A 97 6.28 -6.89 -4.15
C LEU A 97 6.80 -7.92 -5.15
N GLU A 98 7.17 -7.47 -6.34
CA GLU A 98 7.78 -8.35 -7.33
C GLU A 98 9.23 -8.56 -6.98
N LYS A 99 9.64 -9.80 -6.86
CA LYS A 99 11.04 -10.12 -6.64
C LYS A 99 11.73 -10.22 -7.97
N ASP A 100 12.84 -9.55 -8.11
CA ASP A 100 13.63 -9.67 -9.31
C ASP A 100 14.23 -11.06 -9.35
N GLY A 101 14.01 -11.54 -10.23
CA GLY A 101 14.61 -12.81 -10.24
C GLY A 101 16.03 -12.63 -10.49
N LYS A 102 15.83 -11.52 -9.69
CA LYS A 102 16.33 -11.46 -9.71
C LYS A 102 16.70 -11.22 -9.99
N GLU A 103 16.73 -10.93 -9.45
CA GLU A 103 16.52 -10.81 -9.40
C GLU A 103 16.74 -10.94 -9.75
N GLY A 104 17.56 -11.25 -9.72
CA GLY A 104 17.27 -11.61 -9.80
C GLY A 104 17.54 -11.88 -10.08
N SER A 105 18.07 -12.23 -10.09
CA SER A 105 17.80 -12.73 -10.22
C SER A 105 17.91 -12.95 -10.53
N GLY A 106 18.47 -13.41 -10.62
CA GLY A 106 18.09 -13.85 -10.72
C GLY A 106 18.32 -14.10 -11.06
N LYS A 107 18.73 -14.57 -11.09
CA LYS A 107 18.44 -15.07 -11.15
C LYS A 107 18.26 -15.43 -11.33
N GLY A 108 19.01 -15.79 -11.46
CA GLY A 108 18.44 -16.28 -11.45
C GLY A 108 18.52 -16.52 -11.53
N PRO A 109 18.90 -17.00 -11.65
CA PRO A 109 18.50 -17.31 -11.59
C PRO A 109 18.42 -17.31 -11.50
N ARG A 110 18.82 -17.46 -11.50
CA ARG A 110 18.18 -17.46 -11.16
C ARG A 110 17.88 -17.43 -11.22
N SER A 111 18.51 -17.58 -11.35
CA SER A 111 17.75 -17.55 -11.26
C SER A 111 17.57 -17.57 -11.22
#